data_21f392ee5acd80be0aa7e64a7062cd1a
#
_entry.id   21f392ee5acd80be0aa7e64a7062cd1a
#
_cell.length_a   1.000
_cell.length_b   1.000
_cell.length_c   1.000
_cell.angle_alpha   90.00
_cell.angle_beta   90.00
_cell.angle_gamma   90.00
#
_symmetry.space_group_name_H-M   'P 1'
#
loop_
_entity.id
_entity.type
_entity.pdbx_description
1 polymer ?
#
loop_
_entity_poly.entity_id
_entity_poly.type
_entity_poly.pdbx_seq_one_letter_code
_entity_poly.pdbx_strand_id
1 'polypeptide(L)'
;MKFFMNSEEFARRLCSWQREKGRQNLPWFTSDPYRRWLSEIMLQQTQVSVVRDYFARFLQAFPTVDDLAEASEEDVMRLWAGLGYYSRARNLHKAAKEIASAGRFPQTRAAWEKLPGVGSSTAAALASFCNGEVAAVCDGNVKRVLARIFALSAPINQSKTAKLLQQRAEALVSRTDPGCYNQAMMDLGAMLCTRTTPKCEQCPVGEFCKASRQGNPLDYPVKAPAKPRKTALVHALLCVEIKEEEPWVWLVLRDEVQKGMGHWKGLWTLPETAHPRGVEVARIEHVMSHVTLTLAVHRAEVSELPPKAFAVPASRLTGGPLPAPIKKLLSTLLFDAQLF
;
A
#
# COMPACT_ATOMS: atom_id res chain seq x y z
N MET A 1 36.81 -9.11 -13.72
CA MET A 1 36.09 -10.01 -14.64
C MET A 1 34.65 -9.47 -14.81
N LYS A 2 34.32 -8.88 -15.97
CA LYS A 2 32.96 -8.44 -16.28
C LYS A 2 32.09 -9.69 -16.43
N PHE A 3 31.20 -9.91 -15.51
CA PHE A 3 30.24 -11.01 -15.57
C PHE A 3 29.19 -10.62 -16.62
N PHE A 4 29.40 -11.05 -17.86
CA PHE A 4 28.38 -10.92 -18.90
C PHE A 4 27.28 -11.95 -18.61
N MET A 5 26.28 -11.54 -17.85
CA MET A 5 25.06 -12.32 -17.73
C MET A 5 24.32 -12.22 -19.06
N ASN A 6 24.00 -13.34 -19.68
CA ASN A 6 23.14 -13.38 -20.85
C ASN A 6 21.72 -12.98 -20.41
N SER A 7 21.33 -11.72 -20.68
CA SER A 7 20.03 -11.17 -20.26
C SER A 7 18.85 -11.87 -20.94
N GLU A 8 19.03 -12.33 -22.17
CA GLU A 8 17.98 -13.03 -22.92
C GLU A 8 17.71 -14.41 -22.30
N GLU A 9 18.76 -15.18 -21.99
CA GLU A 9 18.63 -16.48 -21.35
C GLU A 9 18.05 -16.35 -19.93
N PHE A 10 18.48 -15.34 -19.19
CA PHE A 10 17.92 -15.01 -17.90
C PHE A 10 16.41 -14.75 -17.97
N ALA A 11 16.00 -13.88 -18.91
CA ALA A 11 14.60 -13.54 -19.12
C ALA A 11 13.77 -14.75 -19.60
N ARG A 12 14.32 -15.55 -20.51
CA ARG A 12 13.68 -16.76 -21.04
C ARG A 12 13.36 -17.76 -19.93
N ARG A 13 14.34 -18.09 -19.06
CA ARG A 13 14.16 -19.02 -17.92
C ARG A 13 13.11 -18.49 -16.94
N LEU A 14 13.15 -17.20 -16.64
CA LEU A 14 12.16 -16.58 -15.75
C LEU A 14 10.75 -16.66 -16.32
N CYS A 15 10.56 -16.31 -17.58
CA CYS A 15 9.25 -16.34 -18.22
C CYS A 15 8.72 -17.76 -18.35
N SER A 16 9.57 -18.75 -18.68
CA SER A 16 9.17 -20.16 -18.71
C SER A 16 8.66 -20.63 -17.33
N TRP A 17 9.43 -20.34 -16.28
CA TRP A 17 9.03 -20.68 -14.91
C TRP A 17 7.72 -19.98 -14.51
N GLN A 18 7.56 -18.70 -14.85
CA GLN A 18 6.36 -17.95 -14.49
C GLN A 18 5.11 -18.53 -15.13
N ARG A 19 5.17 -18.95 -16.40
CA ARG A 19 4.04 -19.56 -17.11
C ARG A 19 3.63 -20.90 -16.51
N GLU A 20 4.58 -21.67 -15.99
CA GLU A 20 4.32 -23.01 -15.42
C GLU A 20 3.95 -22.96 -13.94
N LYS A 21 4.65 -22.14 -13.14
CA LYS A 21 4.64 -22.18 -11.67
C LYS A 21 4.37 -20.83 -11.01
N GLY A 22 4.27 -19.75 -11.78
CA GLY A 22 3.95 -18.43 -11.27
C GLY A 22 2.47 -18.33 -10.86
N ARG A 23 2.09 -17.16 -10.30
CA ARG A 23 0.73 -16.90 -9.85
C ARG A 23 -0.18 -16.58 -11.03
N GLN A 24 -0.82 -17.60 -11.62
CA GLN A 24 -1.70 -17.45 -12.78
C GLN A 24 -3.13 -17.04 -12.39
N ASN A 25 -3.61 -17.44 -11.22
CA ASN A 25 -5.01 -17.29 -10.80
C ASN A 25 -5.26 -16.01 -9.98
N LEU A 26 -4.70 -14.88 -10.42
CA LEU A 26 -4.97 -13.59 -9.80
C LEU A 26 -6.12 -12.89 -10.54
N PRO A 27 -7.13 -12.33 -9.84
CA PRO A 27 -8.31 -11.71 -10.49
C PRO A 27 -7.95 -10.53 -11.42
N TRP A 28 -6.78 -9.96 -11.22
CA TRP A 28 -6.24 -8.84 -12.01
C TRP A 28 -5.22 -9.26 -13.07
N PHE A 29 -5.08 -10.57 -13.32
CA PHE A 29 -4.23 -11.07 -14.39
C PHE A 29 -4.97 -10.92 -15.73
N THR A 30 -4.97 -9.71 -16.26
CA THR A 30 -5.73 -9.29 -17.43
C THR A 30 -4.97 -8.18 -18.18
N SER A 31 -5.32 -7.95 -19.44
CA SER A 31 -4.85 -6.81 -20.23
C SER A 31 -5.68 -5.54 -20.02
N ASP A 32 -6.78 -5.60 -19.28
CA ASP A 32 -7.62 -4.43 -18.94
C ASP A 32 -6.82 -3.44 -18.07
N PRO A 33 -6.53 -2.22 -18.55
CA PRO A 33 -5.71 -1.26 -17.85
C PRO A 33 -6.34 -0.74 -16.56
N TYR A 34 -7.69 -0.67 -16.46
CA TYR A 34 -8.38 -0.28 -15.24
C TYR A 34 -8.15 -1.29 -14.12
N ARG A 35 -8.41 -2.57 -14.41
CA ARG A 35 -8.24 -3.66 -13.45
C ARG A 35 -6.78 -3.83 -13.02
N ARG A 36 -5.85 -3.73 -13.97
CA ARG A 36 -4.42 -3.76 -13.65
C ARG A 36 -4.00 -2.62 -12.77
N TRP A 37 -4.35 -1.38 -13.13
CA TRP A 37 -4.00 -0.21 -12.35
C TRP A 37 -4.59 -0.26 -10.93
N LEU A 38 -5.87 -0.58 -10.80
CA LEU A 38 -6.54 -0.73 -9.50
C LEU A 38 -5.78 -1.72 -8.60
N SER A 39 -5.45 -2.91 -9.13
CA SER A 39 -4.72 -3.93 -8.38
C SER A 39 -3.30 -3.48 -7.98
N GLU A 40 -2.57 -2.85 -8.89
CA GLU A 40 -1.21 -2.37 -8.60
C GLU A 40 -1.21 -1.32 -7.48
N ILE A 41 -2.19 -0.43 -7.44
CA ILE A 41 -2.33 0.54 -6.34
C ILE A 41 -2.74 -0.15 -5.02
N MET A 42 -3.66 -1.11 -5.06
CA MET A 42 -4.07 -1.86 -3.87
C MET A 42 -2.94 -2.72 -3.30
N LEU A 43 -2.09 -3.29 -4.14
CA LEU A 43 -0.96 -4.14 -3.76
C LEU A 43 0.23 -3.36 -3.20
N GLN A 44 0.26 -2.03 -3.32
CA GLN A 44 1.31 -1.23 -2.68
C GLN A 44 1.28 -1.47 -1.16
N GLN A 45 2.29 -2.16 -0.63
CA GLN A 45 2.45 -2.48 0.79
C GLN A 45 1.30 -3.30 1.41
N THR A 46 0.53 -4.02 0.59
CA THR A 46 -0.58 -4.88 1.05
C THR A 46 -0.43 -6.28 0.46
N GLN A 47 -0.80 -7.29 1.24
CA GLN A 47 -0.70 -8.69 0.83
C GLN A 47 -1.81 -9.07 -0.17
N VAL A 48 -1.51 -9.97 -1.09
CA VAL A 48 -2.43 -10.49 -2.12
C VAL A 48 -3.72 -11.04 -1.51
N SER A 49 -3.62 -11.80 -0.41
CA SER A 49 -4.78 -12.39 0.28
C SER A 49 -5.79 -11.33 0.73
N VAL A 50 -5.32 -10.20 1.22
CA VAL A 50 -6.16 -9.08 1.65
C VAL A 50 -6.76 -8.35 0.44
N VAL A 51 -5.94 -8.12 -0.60
CA VAL A 51 -6.37 -7.33 -1.77
C VAL A 51 -7.50 -8.02 -2.56
N ARG A 52 -7.56 -9.35 -2.60
CA ARG A 52 -8.58 -10.09 -3.38
C ARG A 52 -10.01 -9.63 -3.08
N ASP A 53 -10.37 -9.55 -1.81
CA ASP A 53 -11.73 -9.19 -1.38
C ASP A 53 -12.01 -7.70 -1.62
N TYR A 54 -11.03 -6.85 -1.39
CA TYR A 54 -11.15 -5.41 -1.67
C TYR A 54 -11.30 -5.13 -3.16
N PHE A 55 -10.52 -5.80 -3.99
CA PHE A 55 -10.57 -5.69 -5.44
C PHE A 55 -11.95 -6.08 -6.00
N ALA A 56 -12.50 -7.21 -5.55
CA ALA A 56 -13.82 -7.66 -5.96
C ALA A 56 -14.92 -6.65 -5.59
N ARG A 57 -14.94 -6.20 -4.32
CA ARG A 57 -15.91 -5.20 -3.84
C ARG A 57 -15.80 -3.87 -4.56
N PHE A 58 -14.58 -3.44 -4.86
CA PHE A 58 -14.31 -2.19 -5.53
C PHE A 58 -14.78 -2.20 -6.97
N LEU A 59 -14.54 -3.31 -7.70
CA LEU A 59 -15.05 -3.48 -9.07
C LEU A 59 -16.57 -3.66 -9.14
N GLN A 60 -17.18 -4.21 -8.09
CA GLN A 60 -18.65 -4.27 -8.00
C GLN A 60 -19.26 -2.89 -7.85
N ALA A 61 -18.64 -2.01 -7.06
CA ALA A 61 -19.14 -0.64 -6.83
C ALA A 61 -18.76 0.32 -7.96
N PHE A 62 -17.57 0.14 -8.53
CA PHE A 62 -17.01 1.00 -9.58
C PHE A 62 -16.48 0.11 -10.71
N PRO A 63 -17.37 -0.40 -11.60
CA PRO A 63 -17.01 -1.30 -12.70
C PRO A 63 -16.03 -0.70 -13.70
N THR A 64 -16.09 0.61 -13.91
CA THR A 64 -15.25 1.38 -14.84
C THR A 64 -14.47 2.49 -14.13
N VAL A 65 -13.52 3.08 -14.85
CA VAL A 65 -12.79 4.25 -14.35
C VAL A 65 -13.68 5.48 -14.24
N ASP A 66 -14.70 5.57 -15.09
CA ASP A 66 -15.66 6.67 -15.07
C ASP A 66 -16.56 6.60 -13.83
N ASP A 67 -17.07 5.41 -13.49
CA ASP A 67 -17.80 5.19 -12.22
C ASP A 67 -16.97 5.58 -11.00
N LEU A 68 -15.67 5.24 -11.01
CA LEU A 68 -14.77 5.63 -9.94
C LEU A 68 -14.50 7.15 -9.92
N ALA A 69 -14.43 7.79 -11.08
CA ALA A 69 -14.18 9.23 -11.19
C ALA A 69 -15.39 10.06 -10.71
N GLU A 70 -16.60 9.59 -10.99
CA GLU A 70 -17.86 10.23 -10.60
C GLU A 70 -18.23 9.99 -9.13
N ALA A 71 -17.67 8.97 -8.51
CA ALA A 71 -17.92 8.63 -7.10
C ALA A 71 -17.56 9.78 -6.15
N SER A 72 -18.22 9.84 -4.98
CA SER A 72 -17.79 10.72 -3.91
C SER A 72 -16.47 10.23 -3.28
N GLU A 73 -15.64 11.15 -2.77
CA GLU A 73 -14.43 10.75 -2.03
C GLU A 73 -14.80 9.91 -0.80
N GLU A 74 -15.94 10.18 -0.17
CA GLU A 74 -16.42 9.42 0.99
C GLU A 74 -16.71 7.96 0.63
N ASP A 75 -17.38 7.67 -0.50
CA ASP A 75 -17.67 6.31 -0.95
C ASP A 75 -16.39 5.54 -1.27
N VAL A 76 -15.44 6.18 -1.95
CA VAL A 76 -14.13 5.59 -2.24
C VAL A 76 -13.40 5.26 -0.94
N MET A 77 -13.38 6.18 0.02
CA MET A 77 -12.72 5.97 1.32
C MET A 77 -13.41 4.90 2.16
N ARG A 78 -14.74 4.82 2.11
CA ARG A 78 -15.54 3.80 2.79
C ARG A 78 -15.20 2.39 2.28
N LEU A 79 -15.13 2.20 0.97
CA LEU A 79 -14.75 0.91 0.36
C LEU A 79 -13.28 0.55 0.58
N TRP A 80 -12.41 1.55 0.78
CA TRP A 80 -10.99 1.36 1.07
C TRP A 80 -10.71 1.12 2.56
N ALA A 81 -11.70 1.38 3.43
CA ALA A 81 -11.51 1.31 4.89
C ALA A 81 -10.99 -0.07 5.34
N GLY A 82 -9.90 -0.06 6.10
CA GLY A 82 -9.19 -1.28 6.55
C GLY A 82 -8.01 -1.70 5.70
N LEU A 83 -7.88 -1.25 4.44
CA LEU A 83 -6.73 -1.58 3.58
C LEU A 83 -5.46 -0.80 3.97
N GLY A 84 -5.62 0.30 4.70
CA GLY A 84 -4.54 1.16 5.16
C GLY A 84 -3.94 2.05 4.06
N TYR A 85 -2.98 2.91 4.45
CA TYR A 85 -2.33 3.85 3.51
C TYR A 85 -3.32 4.64 2.66
N TYR A 86 -4.25 5.31 3.31
CA TYR A 86 -5.41 5.97 2.71
C TYR A 86 -5.09 7.04 1.66
N SER A 87 -3.85 7.57 1.65
CA SER A 87 -3.38 8.42 0.56
C SER A 87 -3.43 7.74 -0.80
N ARG A 88 -3.34 6.38 -0.84
CA ARG A 88 -3.49 5.62 -2.08
C ARG A 88 -4.91 5.74 -2.64
N ALA A 89 -5.94 5.62 -1.79
CA ALA A 89 -7.33 5.76 -2.20
C ALA A 89 -7.61 7.16 -2.77
N ARG A 90 -7.15 8.21 -2.08
CA ARG A 90 -7.30 9.59 -2.58
C ARG A 90 -6.56 9.81 -3.90
N ASN A 91 -5.33 9.32 -4.01
CA ASN A 91 -4.57 9.43 -5.23
C ASN A 91 -5.18 8.62 -6.38
N LEU A 92 -5.70 7.41 -6.08
CA LEU A 92 -6.45 6.58 -7.03
C LEU A 92 -7.67 7.35 -7.56
N HIS A 93 -8.47 7.95 -6.69
CA HIS A 93 -9.64 8.72 -7.07
C HIS A 93 -9.29 9.97 -7.90
N LYS A 94 -8.23 10.71 -7.51
CA LYS A 94 -7.73 11.84 -8.32
C LYS A 94 -7.27 11.38 -9.70
N ALA A 95 -6.49 10.29 -9.76
CA ALA A 95 -6.01 9.75 -11.02
C ALA A 95 -7.16 9.21 -11.89
N ALA A 96 -8.23 8.65 -11.30
CA ALA A 96 -9.45 8.26 -12.04
C ALA A 96 -10.09 9.47 -12.76
N LYS A 97 -10.20 10.59 -12.08
CA LYS A 97 -10.72 11.84 -12.67
C LYS A 97 -9.86 12.35 -13.84
N GLU A 98 -8.53 12.25 -13.69
CA GLU A 98 -7.61 12.65 -14.77
C GLU A 98 -7.73 11.71 -15.98
N ILE A 99 -7.84 10.38 -15.76
CA ILE A 99 -8.00 9.39 -16.83
C ILE A 99 -9.35 9.57 -17.53
N ALA A 100 -10.44 9.70 -16.78
CA ALA A 100 -11.79 9.93 -17.33
C ALA A 100 -11.84 11.22 -18.15
N SER A 101 -11.28 12.31 -17.65
CA SER A 101 -11.16 13.56 -18.39
C SER A 101 -10.35 13.45 -19.68
N ALA A 102 -9.31 12.61 -19.69
CA ALA A 102 -8.49 12.35 -20.88
C ALA A 102 -9.16 11.37 -21.87
N GLY A 103 -10.22 10.68 -21.48
CA GLY A 103 -10.95 9.68 -22.28
C GLY A 103 -10.13 8.43 -22.63
N ARG A 104 -8.95 8.25 -22.03
CA ARG A 104 -8.05 7.10 -22.31
C ARG A 104 -7.04 6.89 -21.21
N PHE A 105 -6.63 5.63 -21.05
CA PHE A 105 -5.51 5.28 -20.18
C PHE A 105 -4.15 5.69 -20.76
N PRO A 106 -3.15 6.00 -19.92
CA PRO A 106 -1.80 6.23 -20.35
C PRO A 106 -1.22 5.03 -21.11
N GLN A 107 -0.44 5.30 -22.16
CA GLN A 107 0.15 4.25 -23.01
C GLN A 107 1.63 4.01 -22.73
N THR A 108 2.29 4.93 -22.01
CA THR A 108 3.73 4.85 -21.73
C THR A 108 4.02 4.98 -20.24
N ARG A 109 5.17 4.43 -19.80
CA ARG A 109 5.67 4.61 -18.44
C ARG A 109 5.69 6.08 -18.02
N ALA A 110 6.21 6.95 -18.89
CA ALA A 110 6.30 8.38 -18.60
C ALA A 110 4.92 9.04 -18.41
N ALA A 111 3.90 8.57 -19.13
CA ALA A 111 2.54 9.06 -18.97
C ALA A 111 1.89 8.51 -17.69
N TRP A 112 2.06 7.23 -17.37
CA TRP A 112 1.58 6.63 -16.12
C TRP A 112 2.19 7.30 -14.88
N GLU A 113 3.49 7.64 -14.91
CA GLU A 113 4.21 8.23 -13.77
C GLU A 113 3.73 9.65 -13.42
N LYS A 114 3.01 10.31 -14.32
CA LYS A 114 2.40 11.64 -14.05
C LYS A 114 1.15 11.54 -13.18
N LEU A 115 0.50 10.38 -13.14
CA LEU A 115 -0.74 10.21 -12.37
C LEU A 115 -0.48 10.19 -10.86
N PRO A 116 -1.36 10.79 -10.05
CA PRO A 116 -1.29 10.74 -8.60
C PRO A 116 -1.18 9.30 -8.07
N GLY A 117 -0.19 9.05 -7.20
CA GLY A 117 0.00 7.74 -6.57
C GLY A 117 0.71 6.69 -7.43
N VAL A 118 1.05 7.00 -8.67
CA VAL A 118 1.78 6.11 -9.58
C VAL A 118 3.26 6.46 -9.55
N GLY A 119 4.03 5.66 -8.83
CA GLY A 119 5.49 5.78 -8.80
C GLY A 119 6.14 5.04 -9.97
N SER A 120 7.44 5.26 -10.16
CA SER A 120 8.24 4.71 -11.27
C SER A 120 8.11 3.19 -11.46
N SER A 121 8.06 2.41 -10.37
CA SER A 121 7.90 0.95 -10.44
C SER A 121 6.49 0.54 -10.87
N THR A 122 5.46 1.19 -10.35
CA THR A 122 4.06 0.96 -10.73
C THR A 122 3.83 1.38 -12.18
N ALA A 123 4.38 2.51 -12.61
CA ALA A 123 4.31 2.97 -14.00
C ALA A 123 4.95 1.97 -14.98
N ALA A 124 6.13 1.43 -14.61
CA ALA A 124 6.80 0.40 -15.41
C ALA A 124 5.97 -0.89 -15.50
N ALA A 125 5.36 -1.32 -14.39
CA ALA A 125 4.46 -2.47 -14.37
C ALA A 125 3.28 -2.28 -15.33
N LEU A 126 2.57 -1.16 -15.19
CA LEU A 126 1.39 -0.86 -16.02
C LEU A 126 1.74 -0.73 -17.50
N ALA A 127 2.80 0.00 -17.84
CA ALA A 127 3.24 0.16 -19.22
C ALA A 127 3.65 -1.17 -19.84
N SER A 128 4.31 -2.04 -19.09
CA SER A 128 4.71 -3.36 -19.61
C SER A 128 3.52 -4.33 -19.71
N PHE A 129 2.59 -4.33 -18.75
CA PHE A 129 1.44 -5.25 -18.76
C PHE A 129 0.37 -4.87 -19.76
N CYS A 130 0.07 -3.57 -19.90
CA CYS A 130 -1.02 -3.09 -20.74
C CYS A 130 -0.58 -2.74 -22.16
N ASN A 131 0.68 -2.34 -22.36
CA ASN A 131 1.15 -1.77 -23.62
C ASN A 131 2.40 -2.47 -24.19
N GLY A 132 2.99 -3.43 -23.48
CA GLY A 132 4.19 -4.13 -23.93
C GLY A 132 5.44 -3.23 -23.94
N GLU A 133 5.43 -2.10 -23.24
CA GLU A 133 6.61 -1.22 -23.17
C GLU A 133 7.76 -1.92 -22.43
N VAL A 134 8.97 -1.81 -22.98
CA VAL A 134 10.18 -2.34 -22.36
C VAL A 134 10.58 -1.45 -21.19
N ALA A 135 9.94 -1.65 -20.05
CA ALA A 135 10.16 -0.91 -18.82
C ALA A 135 10.32 -1.89 -17.66
N ALA A 136 11.33 -1.68 -16.82
CA ALA A 136 11.66 -2.60 -15.73
C ALA A 136 11.01 -2.20 -14.41
N VAL A 137 10.28 -3.12 -13.80
CA VAL A 137 9.82 -3.01 -12.41
C VAL A 137 11.01 -3.13 -11.47
N CYS A 138 11.08 -2.26 -10.45
CA CYS A 138 12.11 -2.31 -9.42
C CYS A 138 11.50 -2.01 -8.03
N ASP A 139 10.53 -2.80 -7.62
CA ASP A 139 9.89 -2.75 -6.31
C ASP A 139 10.76 -3.36 -5.19
N GLY A 140 10.25 -3.46 -3.98
CA GLY A 140 10.96 -4.05 -2.85
C GLY A 140 11.35 -5.53 -3.04
N ASN A 141 10.53 -6.30 -3.76
CA ASN A 141 10.81 -7.69 -4.07
C ASN A 141 11.91 -7.81 -5.13
N VAL A 142 11.77 -7.08 -6.22
CA VAL A 142 12.76 -7.05 -7.31
C VAL A 142 14.11 -6.53 -6.81
N LYS A 143 14.14 -5.48 -5.99
CA LYS A 143 15.38 -4.99 -5.35
C LYS A 143 16.07 -6.08 -4.53
N ARG A 144 15.33 -6.88 -3.77
CA ARG A 144 15.88 -8.01 -2.99
C ARG A 144 16.45 -9.07 -3.92
N VAL A 145 15.72 -9.46 -4.96
CA VAL A 145 16.16 -10.45 -5.96
C VAL A 145 17.45 -9.97 -6.63
N LEU A 146 17.48 -8.74 -7.14
CA LEU A 146 18.67 -8.17 -7.80
C LEU A 146 19.87 -8.02 -6.84
N ALA A 147 19.62 -7.61 -5.59
CA ALA A 147 20.67 -7.51 -4.59
C ALA A 147 21.36 -8.88 -4.36
N ARG A 148 20.61 -9.98 -4.35
CA ARG A 148 21.12 -11.35 -4.24
C ARG A 148 21.81 -11.81 -5.52
N ILE A 149 21.21 -11.58 -6.70
CA ILE A 149 21.80 -11.95 -8.00
C ILE A 149 23.19 -11.33 -8.15
N PHE A 150 23.35 -10.06 -7.78
CA PHE A 150 24.61 -9.34 -7.91
C PHE A 150 25.49 -9.36 -6.66
N ALA A 151 25.04 -9.95 -5.54
CA ALA A 151 25.69 -9.92 -4.21
C ALA A 151 26.09 -8.49 -3.83
N LEU A 152 25.11 -7.57 -3.82
CA LEU A 152 25.36 -6.14 -3.59
C LEU A 152 25.57 -5.87 -2.09
N SER A 153 26.79 -5.52 -1.70
CA SER A 153 27.16 -5.15 -0.34
C SER A 153 26.71 -3.75 0.08
N ALA A 154 26.37 -2.88 -0.87
CA ALA A 154 25.88 -1.54 -0.58
C ALA A 154 24.42 -1.57 -0.06
N PRO A 155 24.08 -0.77 0.97
CA PRO A 155 22.72 -0.74 1.52
C PRO A 155 21.66 -0.32 0.49
N ILE A 156 20.60 -1.13 0.33
CA ILE A 156 19.55 -0.91 -0.68
C ILE A 156 18.65 0.29 -0.42
N ASN A 157 18.64 0.82 0.80
CA ASN A 157 17.89 2.00 1.18
C ASN A 157 18.65 3.33 0.94
N GLN A 158 19.83 3.28 0.32
CA GLN A 158 20.55 4.45 -0.16
C GLN A 158 20.15 4.80 -1.60
N SER A 159 20.00 6.08 -1.90
CA SER A 159 19.59 6.55 -3.24
C SER A 159 20.53 6.11 -4.35
N LYS A 160 21.85 6.08 -4.10
CA LYS A 160 22.85 5.61 -5.07
C LYS A 160 22.65 4.13 -5.42
N THR A 161 22.42 3.30 -4.41
CA THR A 161 22.16 1.86 -4.60
C THR A 161 20.83 1.61 -5.29
N ALA A 162 19.78 2.39 -4.96
CA ALA A 162 18.49 2.31 -5.63
C ALA A 162 18.60 2.62 -7.13
N LYS A 163 19.38 3.65 -7.51
CA LYS A 163 19.66 3.97 -8.92
C LYS A 163 20.42 2.85 -9.64
N LEU A 164 21.43 2.24 -8.97
CA LEU A 164 22.15 1.10 -9.51
C LEU A 164 21.24 -0.11 -9.73
N LEU A 165 20.38 -0.42 -8.78
CA LEU A 165 19.40 -1.52 -8.90
C LEU A 165 18.42 -1.28 -10.05
N GLN A 166 17.94 -0.04 -10.23
CA GLN A 166 17.10 0.32 -11.38
C GLN A 166 17.82 0.11 -12.71
N GLN A 167 19.07 0.56 -12.84
CA GLN A 167 19.90 0.33 -14.04
C GLN A 167 20.10 -1.18 -14.31
N ARG A 168 20.29 -1.99 -13.25
CA ARG A 168 20.40 -3.45 -13.39
C ARG A 168 19.11 -4.10 -13.83
N ALA A 169 17.95 -3.63 -13.30
CA ALA A 169 16.64 -4.09 -13.74
C ALA A 169 16.42 -3.78 -15.22
N GLU A 170 16.71 -2.57 -15.65
CA GLU A 170 16.58 -2.12 -17.05
C GLU A 170 17.50 -2.89 -18.03
N ALA A 171 18.68 -3.28 -17.57
CA ALA A 171 19.59 -4.10 -18.37
C ALA A 171 19.15 -5.56 -18.53
N LEU A 172 18.23 -6.06 -17.68
CA LEU A 172 17.78 -7.45 -17.66
C LEU A 172 16.37 -7.65 -18.19
N VAL A 173 15.58 -6.58 -18.31
CA VAL A 173 14.19 -6.70 -18.76
C VAL A 173 14.12 -7.27 -20.18
N SER A 174 13.19 -8.22 -20.36
CA SER A 174 12.93 -8.82 -21.68
C SER A 174 12.50 -7.75 -22.67
N ARG A 175 13.08 -7.79 -23.86
CA ARG A 175 12.69 -6.91 -24.98
C ARG A 175 11.50 -7.48 -25.77
N THR A 176 11.28 -8.78 -25.69
CA THR A 176 10.21 -9.49 -26.43
C THR A 176 8.95 -9.68 -25.62
N ASP A 177 9.06 -9.85 -24.28
CA ASP A 177 7.93 -10.06 -23.40
C ASP A 177 8.19 -9.39 -22.03
N PRO A 178 8.17 -8.04 -21.99
CA PRO A 178 8.46 -7.30 -20.75
C PRO A 178 7.41 -7.52 -19.67
N GLY A 179 6.15 -7.75 -20.05
CA GLY A 179 5.06 -8.03 -19.12
C GLY A 179 5.29 -9.34 -18.35
N CYS A 180 5.54 -10.44 -19.08
CA CYS A 180 5.87 -11.73 -18.46
C CYS A 180 7.11 -11.63 -17.57
N TYR A 181 8.17 -10.97 -18.06
CA TYR A 181 9.40 -10.78 -17.29
C TYR A 181 9.15 -10.06 -15.95
N ASN A 182 8.44 -8.94 -15.99
CA ASN A 182 8.14 -8.17 -14.77
C ASN A 182 7.27 -8.96 -13.79
N GLN A 183 6.25 -9.67 -14.29
CA GLN A 183 5.43 -10.56 -13.46
C GLN A 183 6.30 -11.66 -12.84
N ALA A 184 7.18 -12.28 -13.64
CA ALA A 184 8.08 -13.33 -13.17
C ALA A 184 9.05 -12.86 -12.09
N MET A 185 9.62 -11.66 -12.21
CA MET A 185 10.50 -11.07 -11.20
C MET A 185 9.76 -10.79 -9.89
N MET A 186 8.53 -10.30 -9.95
CA MET A 186 7.69 -10.10 -8.77
C MET A 186 7.29 -11.42 -8.12
N ASP A 187 6.90 -12.43 -8.93
CA ASP A 187 6.54 -13.76 -8.45
C ASP A 187 7.74 -14.49 -7.83
N LEU A 188 8.90 -14.40 -8.47
CA LEU A 188 10.15 -14.95 -7.93
C LEU A 188 10.44 -14.39 -6.53
N GLY A 189 10.31 -13.07 -6.37
CA GLY A 189 10.49 -12.43 -5.07
C GLY A 189 9.45 -12.86 -4.04
N ALA A 190 8.19 -13.03 -4.45
CA ALA A 190 7.10 -13.38 -3.54
C ALA A 190 7.10 -14.87 -3.13
N MET A 191 7.48 -15.79 -4.03
CA MET A 191 7.29 -17.23 -3.87
C MET A 191 8.54 -17.99 -3.54
N LEU A 192 9.70 -17.67 -4.17
CA LEU A 192 10.95 -18.40 -4.03
C LEU A 192 12.04 -17.59 -3.34
N CYS A 193 12.35 -16.42 -3.84
CA CYS A 193 13.41 -15.57 -3.29
C CYS A 193 12.90 -14.74 -2.11
N THR A 194 12.25 -15.39 -1.13
CA THR A 194 11.63 -14.74 0.02
C THR A 194 12.66 -14.09 0.95
N ARG A 195 12.18 -13.28 1.90
CA ARG A 195 13.06 -12.52 2.79
C ARG A 195 13.85 -13.40 3.75
N THR A 196 13.20 -14.38 4.34
CA THR A 196 13.76 -15.21 5.44
C THR A 196 14.11 -16.62 5.03
N THR A 197 13.37 -17.20 4.08
CA THR A 197 13.51 -18.61 3.66
C THR A 197 13.54 -18.71 2.13
N PRO A 198 14.63 -18.27 1.48
CA PRO A 198 14.74 -18.37 0.03
C PRO A 198 14.93 -19.84 -0.40
N LYS A 199 14.16 -20.26 -1.42
CA LYS A 199 14.20 -21.61 -1.98
C LYS A 199 15.14 -21.64 -3.19
N CYS A 200 16.45 -21.49 -2.95
CA CYS A 200 17.46 -21.33 -4.00
C CYS A 200 17.56 -22.52 -4.96
N GLU A 201 17.34 -23.74 -4.48
CA GLU A 201 17.38 -24.97 -5.28
C GLU A 201 16.25 -25.02 -6.35
N GLN A 202 15.13 -24.36 -6.08
CA GLN A 202 14.00 -24.27 -7.00
C GLN A 202 14.04 -23.03 -7.90
N CYS A 203 15.07 -22.19 -7.75
CA CYS A 203 15.14 -20.91 -8.44
C CYS A 203 15.50 -21.09 -9.93
N PRO A 204 14.67 -20.64 -10.88
CA PRO A 204 14.91 -20.80 -12.32
C PRO A 204 16.18 -20.09 -12.79
N VAL A 205 16.65 -19.12 -12.03
CA VAL A 205 17.82 -18.28 -12.30
C VAL A 205 18.92 -18.43 -11.26
N GLY A 206 18.91 -19.51 -10.49
CA GLY A 206 19.90 -19.78 -9.44
C GLY A 206 21.34 -19.78 -9.93
N GLU A 207 21.60 -20.28 -11.13
CA GLU A 207 22.92 -20.30 -11.76
C GLU A 207 23.50 -18.89 -12.00
N PHE A 208 22.65 -17.89 -12.21
CA PHE A 208 23.06 -16.50 -12.35
C PHE A 208 23.27 -15.80 -11.01
N CYS A 209 22.82 -16.40 -9.89
CA CYS A 209 22.79 -15.75 -8.58
C CYS A 209 24.13 -15.88 -7.86
N LYS A 210 24.84 -14.74 -7.68
CA LYS A 210 26.12 -14.74 -6.95
C LYS A 210 25.95 -15.11 -5.49
N ALA A 211 24.92 -14.59 -4.79
CA ALA A 211 24.69 -14.88 -3.38
C ALA A 211 24.39 -16.37 -3.12
N SER A 212 23.64 -17.02 -4.04
CA SER A 212 23.38 -18.46 -3.96
C SER A 212 24.67 -19.28 -4.12
N ARG A 213 25.49 -18.92 -5.11
CA ARG A 213 26.79 -19.62 -5.34
C ARG A 213 27.79 -19.40 -4.22
N GLN A 214 27.68 -18.30 -3.47
CA GLN A 214 28.51 -18.01 -2.29
C GLN A 214 27.95 -18.69 -1.03
N GLY A 215 26.78 -19.32 -1.08
CA GLY A 215 26.12 -19.96 0.06
C GLY A 215 25.48 -19.00 1.07
N ASN A 216 25.41 -17.71 0.78
CA ASN A 216 24.99 -16.68 1.73
C ASN A 216 23.86 -15.75 1.24
N PRO A 217 22.76 -16.27 0.67
CA PRO A 217 21.69 -15.42 0.13
C PRO A 217 21.00 -14.54 1.20
N LEU A 218 21.08 -14.90 2.48
CA LEU A 218 20.45 -14.16 3.58
C LEU A 218 21.24 -12.90 3.99
N ASP A 219 22.52 -12.80 3.63
CA ASP A 219 23.31 -11.58 3.84
C ASP A 219 22.82 -10.42 2.97
N TYR A 220 22.02 -10.72 1.95
CA TYR A 220 21.47 -9.76 1.02
C TYR A 220 19.94 -9.70 1.06
N PRO A 221 19.36 -8.49 0.92
CA PRO A 221 20.00 -7.20 0.74
C PRO A 221 20.55 -6.62 2.06
N VAL A 222 21.69 -5.96 1.99
CA VAL A 222 22.20 -5.14 3.08
C VAL A 222 21.28 -3.92 3.27
N LYS A 223 21.04 -3.52 4.51
CA LYS A 223 20.28 -2.32 4.86
C LYS A 223 21.11 -1.44 5.79
N ALA A 224 21.16 -0.16 5.52
CA ALA A 224 21.63 0.79 6.52
C ALA A 224 20.68 0.80 7.73
N PRO A 225 21.19 1.08 8.94
CA PRO A 225 20.35 1.20 10.13
C PRO A 225 19.16 2.13 9.89
N ALA A 226 17.98 1.71 10.38
CA ALA A 226 16.80 2.55 10.33
C ALA A 226 16.95 3.74 11.26
N LYS A 227 16.49 4.91 10.85
CA LYS A 227 16.38 6.05 11.77
C LYS A 227 15.39 5.69 12.88
N PRO A 228 15.64 6.13 14.13
CA PRO A 228 14.69 5.95 15.21
C PRO A 228 13.31 6.50 14.83
N ARG A 229 12.25 5.76 15.18
CA ARG A 229 10.89 6.27 15.00
C ARG A 229 10.65 7.40 15.98
N LYS A 230 9.94 8.42 15.53
CA LYS A 230 9.43 9.46 16.42
C LYS A 230 8.30 8.87 17.26
N THR A 231 8.17 9.33 18.50
CA THR A 231 6.99 9.06 19.31
C THR A 231 6.11 10.30 19.36
N ALA A 232 4.80 10.11 19.36
CA ALA A 232 3.85 11.20 19.47
C ALA A 232 2.73 10.78 20.42
N LEU A 233 2.41 11.63 21.39
CA LEU A 233 1.25 11.50 22.26
C LEU A 233 0.18 12.47 21.77
N VAL A 234 -1.04 11.96 21.61
CA VAL A 234 -2.22 12.73 21.23
C VAL A 234 -3.31 12.47 22.25
N HIS A 235 -3.92 13.52 22.73
CA HIS A 235 -5.11 13.44 23.57
C HIS A 235 -6.34 13.59 22.66
N ALA A 236 -7.23 12.63 22.74
CA ALA A 236 -8.49 12.58 21.99
C ALA A 236 -9.69 12.61 22.94
N LEU A 237 -10.78 13.20 22.49
CA LEU A 237 -12.01 13.33 23.22
C LEU A 237 -13.03 12.28 22.75
N LEU A 238 -13.55 11.50 23.68
CA LEU A 238 -14.66 10.58 23.45
C LEU A 238 -15.93 11.17 24.05
N CYS A 239 -16.81 11.62 23.20
CA CYS A 239 -18.16 12.04 23.57
C CYS A 239 -19.18 11.07 22.96
N VAL A 240 -20.03 10.52 23.80
CA VAL A 240 -21.10 9.57 23.42
C VAL A 240 -22.40 10.08 24.01
N GLU A 241 -23.41 10.19 23.17
CA GLU A 241 -24.78 10.50 23.58
C GLU A 241 -25.71 9.36 23.19
N ILE A 242 -26.71 9.06 24.03
CA ILE A 242 -27.79 8.14 23.68
C ILE A 242 -28.91 8.92 23.03
N LYS A 243 -29.23 8.61 21.77
CA LYS A 243 -30.35 9.17 21.01
C LYS A 243 -31.13 8.00 20.39
N GLU A 244 -32.44 8.00 20.51
CA GLU A 244 -33.31 6.95 19.93
C GLU A 244 -32.88 5.52 20.32
N GLU A 245 -32.47 5.32 21.56
CA GLU A 245 -31.98 4.05 22.12
C GLU A 245 -30.65 3.55 21.48
N GLU A 246 -29.96 4.39 20.71
CA GLU A 246 -28.69 4.06 20.09
C GLU A 246 -27.57 5.01 20.55
N PRO A 247 -26.33 4.51 20.77
CA PRO A 247 -25.18 5.36 21.02
C PRO A 247 -24.79 6.17 19.77
N TRP A 248 -24.59 7.47 19.94
CA TRP A 248 -24.05 8.38 18.93
C TRP A 248 -22.68 8.86 19.38
N VAL A 249 -21.70 8.70 18.51
CA VAL A 249 -20.30 9.10 18.78
C VAL A 249 -19.99 10.37 18.02
N TRP A 250 -19.41 11.34 18.70
CA TRP A 250 -18.96 12.58 18.10
C TRP A 250 -17.57 12.42 17.48
N LEU A 251 -17.45 12.72 16.21
CA LEU A 251 -16.25 12.55 15.39
C LEU A 251 -15.93 13.85 14.67
N VAL A 252 -14.72 13.93 14.13
CA VAL A 252 -14.31 15.00 13.20
C VAL A 252 -13.76 14.37 11.92
N LEU A 253 -14.01 15.03 10.78
CA LEU A 253 -13.28 14.73 9.56
C LEU A 253 -11.88 15.33 9.67
N ARG A 254 -10.85 14.49 9.62
CA ARG A 254 -9.47 14.96 9.72
C ARG A 254 -9.05 15.64 8.44
N ASP A 255 -8.83 16.94 8.49
CA ASP A 255 -8.32 17.78 7.40
C ASP A 255 -6.81 18.08 7.55
N GLU A 256 -6.22 18.82 6.59
CA GLU A 256 -4.78 19.15 6.60
C GLU A 256 -4.38 20.17 7.69
N VAL A 257 -5.32 20.82 8.32
CA VAL A 257 -5.09 22.02 9.15
C VAL A 257 -4.56 21.71 10.54
N GLN A 258 -4.69 20.46 11.01
CA GLN A 258 -4.11 20.07 12.29
C GLN A 258 -2.61 19.82 12.14
N LYS A 259 -1.82 20.86 12.39
CA LYS A 259 -0.34 20.83 12.37
C LYS A 259 0.19 19.72 13.27
N GLY A 260 0.90 18.77 12.68
CA GLY A 260 1.77 17.86 13.40
C GLY A 260 1.66 16.39 13.01
N MET A 261 0.52 15.89 12.53
CA MET A 261 0.37 14.49 12.20
C MET A 261 -0.55 14.30 10.99
N GLY A 262 0.01 14.28 9.79
CA GLY A 262 -0.69 13.98 8.54
C GLY A 262 -1.26 12.56 8.42
N HIS A 263 -1.45 11.89 9.58
CA HIS A 263 -2.03 10.55 9.65
C HIS A 263 -3.55 10.65 9.55
N TRP A 264 -4.15 9.70 8.84
CA TRP A 264 -5.60 9.54 8.74
C TRP A 264 -6.36 10.72 8.10
N LYS A 265 -5.67 11.57 7.33
CA LYS A 265 -6.33 12.63 6.57
C LYS A 265 -7.51 12.07 5.76
N GLY A 266 -8.64 12.76 5.77
CA GLY A 266 -9.87 12.36 5.08
C GLY A 266 -10.62 11.20 5.74
N LEU A 267 -10.25 10.85 7.00
CA LEU A 267 -10.97 9.86 7.79
C LEU A 267 -11.67 10.53 8.97
N TRP A 268 -12.70 9.85 9.46
CA TRP A 268 -13.33 10.21 10.71
C TRP A 268 -12.43 9.80 11.87
N THR A 269 -12.17 10.71 12.79
CA THR A 269 -11.37 10.47 13.98
C THR A 269 -12.05 11.07 15.20
N LEU A 270 -11.62 10.65 16.39
CA LEU A 270 -12.00 11.35 17.62
C LEU A 270 -11.42 12.78 17.58
N PRO A 271 -12.15 13.79 18.08
CA PRO A 271 -11.63 15.14 18.23
C PRO A 271 -10.37 15.16 19.10
N GLU A 272 -9.37 15.97 18.72
CA GLU A 272 -8.12 16.11 19.48
C GLU A 272 -8.14 17.36 20.35
N THR A 273 -7.43 17.32 21.49
CA THR A 273 -7.26 18.45 22.39
C THR A 273 -5.82 18.56 22.88
N ALA A 274 -5.35 19.79 23.09
CA ALA A 274 -4.08 20.04 23.77
C ALA A 274 -4.21 19.95 25.29
N HIS A 275 -5.44 20.14 25.83
CA HIS A 275 -5.71 20.25 27.25
C HIS A 275 -6.87 19.32 27.64
N PRO A 276 -6.64 18.02 27.87
CA PRO A 276 -7.69 17.11 28.28
C PRO A 276 -8.17 17.46 29.70
N ARG A 277 -9.49 17.51 29.89
CA ARG A 277 -10.11 17.79 31.19
C ARG A 277 -10.81 16.60 31.80
N GLY A 278 -11.27 15.65 30.97
CA GLY A 278 -11.99 14.47 31.43
C GLY A 278 -11.09 13.31 31.84
N VAL A 279 -11.70 12.27 32.39
CA VAL A 279 -11.02 11.02 32.78
C VAL A 279 -10.50 10.31 31.54
N GLU A 280 -9.27 9.80 31.58
CA GLU A 280 -8.72 8.93 30.55
C GLU A 280 -9.44 7.57 30.62
N VAL A 281 -10.18 7.22 29.58
CA VAL A 281 -10.98 5.99 29.49
C VAL A 281 -10.31 4.91 28.66
N ALA A 282 -9.34 5.27 27.83
CA ALA A 282 -8.56 4.32 27.05
C ALA A 282 -7.22 4.91 26.60
N ARG A 283 -6.27 4.02 26.34
CA ARG A 283 -4.96 4.36 25.75
C ARG A 283 -4.61 3.33 24.68
N ILE A 284 -4.29 3.83 23.47
CA ILE A 284 -3.94 2.98 22.33
C ILE A 284 -2.57 3.36 21.82
N GLU A 285 -1.72 2.38 21.60
CA GLU A 285 -0.49 2.55 20.84
C GLU A 285 -0.69 2.05 19.41
N HIS A 286 -0.34 2.88 18.43
CA HIS A 286 -0.40 2.53 17.02
C HIS A 286 0.94 2.80 16.35
N VAL A 287 1.60 1.71 15.91
CA VAL A 287 2.92 1.77 15.28
C VAL A 287 2.76 1.97 13.78
N MET A 288 3.24 3.11 13.29
CA MET A 288 3.30 3.43 11.85
C MET A 288 4.75 3.35 11.34
N SER A 289 4.95 3.50 10.04
CA SER A 289 6.29 3.40 9.43
C SER A 289 7.31 4.40 9.98
N HIS A 290 6.87 5.60 10.37
CA HIS A 290 7.74 6.73 10.76
C HIS A 290 7.46 7.30 12.15
N VAL A 291 6.37 6.87 12.80
CA VAL A 291 5.97 7.33 14.14
C VAL A 291 5.29 6.20 14.91
N THR A 292 5.51 6.16 16.21
CA THR A 292 4.68 5.43 17.16
C THR A 292 3.73 6.45 17.80
N LEU A 293 2.44 6.32 17.50
CA LEU A 293 1.38 7.18 18.01
C LEU A 293 0.77 6.56 19.25
N THR A 294 0.79 7.28 20.36
CA THR A 294 0.01 6.97 21.55
C THR A 294 -1.21 7.88 21.56
N LEU A 295 -2.40 7.30 21.53
CA LEU A 295 -3.67 8.02 21.65
C LEU A 295 -4.21 7.82 23.06
N ALA A 296 -4.23 8.87 23.86
CA ALA A 296 -4.86 8.92 25.17
C ALA A 296 -6.28 9.47 25.00
N VAL A 297 -7.29 8.65 25.28
CA VAL A 297 -8.70 8.96 25.03
C VAL A 297 -9.36 9.38 26.34
N HIS A 298 -9.94 10.56 26.35
CA HIS A 298 -10.59 11.17 27.51
C HIS A 298 -12.10 11.30 27.29
N ARG A 299 -12.90 11.01 28.31
CA ARG A 299 -14.33 11.26 28.28
C ARG A 299 -14.57 12.78 28.21
N ALA A 300 -15.51 13.20 27.38
CA ALA A 300 -15.82 14.62 27.18
C ALA A 300 -17.33 14.84 27.00
N GLU A 301 -17.78 16.04 27.32
CA GLU A 301 -19.12 16.54 27.04
C GLU A 301 -19.17 17.25 25.66
N VAL A 302 -20.35 17.36 25.07
CA VAL A 302 -20.55 18.01 23.75
C VAL A 302 -20.02 19.44 23.74
N SER A 303 -20.14 20.16 24.83
CA SER A 303 -19.66 21.55 24.99
C SER A 303 -18.14 21.68 24.90
N GLU A 304 -17.39 20.60 25.05
CA GLU A 304 -15.93 20.56 24.98
C GLU A 304 -15.41 20.25 23.56
N LEU A 305 -16.32 19.89 22.65
CA LEU A 305 -15.97 19.50 21.30
C LEU A 305 -15.71 20.69 20.37
N PRO A 306 -14.84 20.52 19.36
CA PRO A 306 -14.65 21.57 18.36
C PRO A 306 -15.91 21.76 17.49
N PRO A 307 -16.14 22.99 16.96
CA PRO A 307 -17.33 23.29 16.16
C PRO A 307 -17.55 22.43 14.92
N LYS A 308 -16.49 21.76 14.45
CA LYS A 308 -16.54 20.85 13.28
C LYS A 308 -16.90 19.41 13.65
N ALA A 309 -17.14 19.12 14.93
CA ALA A 309 -17.53 17.78 15.35
C ALA A 309 -18.96 17.48 14.90
N PHE A 310 -19.20 16.25 14.48
CA PHE A 310 -20.51 15.75 14.07
C PHE A 310 -20.77 14.39 14.71
N ALA A 311 -22.05 14.13 15.00
CA ALA A 311 -22.46 12.90 15.63
C ALA A 311 -22.78 11.82 14.59
N VAL A 312 -22.34 10.58 14.85
CA VAL A 312 -22.56 9.40 14.00
C VAL A 312 -23.15 8.29 14.86
N PRO A 313 -24.25 7.64 14.45
CA PRO A 313 -24.82 6.52 15.19
C PRO A 313 -23.89 5.31 15.12
N ALA A 314 -23.85 4.52 16.19
CA ALA A 314 -22.96 3.36 16.33
C ALA A 314 -23.14 2.34 15.18
N SER A 315 -24.39 2.16 14.72
CA SER A 315 -24.74 1.31 13.56
C SER A 315 -23.99 1.68 12.29
N ARG A 316 -23.66 2.97 12.08
CA ARG A 316 -22.94 3.46 10.90
C ARG A 316 -21.41 3.44 11.05
N LEU A 317 -20.88 3.24 12.26
CA LEU A 317 -19.42 3.25 12.48
C LEU A 317 -18.71 2.07 11.79
N THR A 318 -19.35 0.91 11.72
CA THR A 318 -18.78 -0.28 11.05
C THR A 318 -18.50 -0.07 9.57
N GLY A 319 -19.33 0.70 8.86
CA GLY A 319 -19.18 1.05 7.45
C GLY A 319 -18.47 2.38 7.20
N GLY A 320 -18.18 3.17 8.26
CA GLY A 320 -17.60 4.50 8.14
C GLY A 320 -16.10 4.50 7.80
N PRO A 321 -15.58 5.61 7.28
CA PRO A 321 -14.18 5.79 6.94
C PRO A 321 -13.32 6.04 8.19
N LEU A 322 -13.26 5.07 9.11
CA LEU A 322 -12.52 5.12 10.36
C LEU A 322 -11.15 4.44 10.23
N PRO A 323 -10.08 4.99 10.85
CA PRO A 323 -8.83 4.26 11.03
C PRO A 323 -9.04 2.98 11.84
N ALA A 324 -8.34 1.90 11.47
CA ALA A 324 -8.49 0.61 12.16
C ALA A 324 -8.34 0.66 13.69
N PRO A 325 -7.37 1.40 14.28
CA PRO A 325 -7.27 1.50 15.74
C PRO A 325 -8.45 2.24 16.37
N ILE A 326 -8.99 3.28 15.73
CA ILE A 326 -10.18 3.99 16.22
C ILE A 326 -11.40 3.09 16.10
N LYS A 327 -11.57 2.39 14.99
CA LYS A 327 -12.67 1.44 14.78
C LYS A 327 -12.67 0.36 15.85
N LYS A 328 -11.49 -0.24 16.12
CA LYS A 328 -11.33 -1.25 17.18
C LYS A 328 -11.67 -0.68 18.56
N LEU A 329 -11.16 0.52 18.88
CA LEU A 329 -11.44 1.19 20.14
C LEU A 329 -12.95 1.38 20.34
N LEU A 330 -13.62 2.01 19.37
CA LEU A 330 -15.05 2.30 19.47
C LEU A 330 -15.88 1.02 19.55
N SER A 331 -15.52 -0.04 18.81
CA SER A 331 -16.21 -1.32 18.97
C SER A 331 -16.05 -1.90 20.37
N THR A 332 -14.87 -1.82 20.98
CA THR A 332 -14.66 -2.30 22.35
C THR A 332 -15.46 -1.44 23.36
N LEU A 333 -15.34 -0.12 23.28
CA LEU A 333 -15.95 0.77 24.29
C LEU A 333 -17.48 0.86 24.20
N LEU A 334 -18.07 0.70 23.01
CA LEU A 334 -19.51 0.80 22.80
C LEU A 334 -20.26 -0.53 23.04
N PHE A 335 -19.57 -1.68 22.90
CA PHE A 335 -20.15 -3.01 23.08
C PHE A 335 -19.83 -3.63 24.46
N ASP A 336 -18.70 -3.24 25.08
CA ASP A 336 -18.44 -3.56 26.49
C ASP A 336 -19.22 -2.56 27.36
N ALA A 337 -20.31 -2.99 27.94
CA ALA A 337 -21.27 -2.24 28.76
C ALA A 337 -20.69 -1.45 29.97
N GLN A 338 -19.46 -1.00 29.93
CA GLN A 338 -18.75 -0.29 31.01
C GLN A 338 -18.80 1.24 30.91
N LEU A 339 -19.40 1.79 29.85
CA LEU A 339 -19.46 3.25 29.65
C LEU A 339 -20.84 3.87 29.88
N PHE A 340 -21.84 3.08 30.23
CA PHE A 340 -23.21 3.55 30.48
C PHE A 340 -23.64 3.34 31.91
#